data_5365e5657e586477f2c6496f4b822456
#
_entry.id   5365e5657e586477f2c6496f4b822456
#
_cell.length_a   1.000
_cell.length_b   1.000
_cell.length_c   1.000
_cell.angle_alpha   90.00
_cell.angle_beta   90.00
_cell.angle_gamma   90.00
#
_symmetry.space_group_name_H-M   'P 1'
#
loop_
_entity.id
_entity.type
_entity.pdbx_description
1 polymer ?
#
loop_
_entity_poly.entity_id
_entity_poly.type
_entity_poly.pdbx_seq_one_letter_code
_entity_poly.pdbx_strand_id
1 'polypeptide(L)'
;MKFSPRALLLQFPLAVVLLTSSCFVGAQLPPADTVRLSAYSQAPDAAGELVYRGATFSQRNTAAQTPLYRYERRVAAMPTGAVATHATADAKGQLIIVESAAYSPTYEILRFDAVNVQAGYSGSAVVSNNGRHVEYRLNDNGKISTSSDDITDPIVTGPSMFGFILSQWDALLAGKTIPVRMLVLKEKTTYGFDVRLEKQGQGQTAFSITPSSFIIRMAIAPLRVTFDTANKTAVRYEGRVPPMEMVDGKPTDLDARVEYFSITPRYR
;
A
#
# COMPACT_ATOMS: atom_id res chain seq x y z
N MET A 1 39.52 -71.00 12.49
CA MET A 1 39.38 -69.68 11.85
C MET A 1 38.44 -68.86 12.74
N LYS A 2 39.01 -67.93 13.50
CA LYS A 2 38.25 -67.03 14.41
C LYS A 2 38.29 -65.62 13.78
N PHE A 3 37.14 -65.10 13.40
CA PHE A 3 36.99 -63.69 13.02
C PHE A 3 36.45 -62.89 14.20
N SER A 4 37.21 -61.90 14.62
CA SER A 4 36.88 -60.92 15.64
C SER A 4 36.23 -59.70 14.96
N PRO A 5 35.09 -59.16 15.44
CA PRO A 5 34.54 -57.90 14.95
C PRO A 5 35.16 -56.71 15.71
N ARG A 6 35.81 -55.82 14.93
CA ARG A 6 36.27 -54.51 15.38
C ARG A 6 35.02 -53.58 15.52
N ALA A 7 34.79 -53.10 16.71
CA ALA A 7 33.84 -52.04 16.97
C ALA A 7 34.35 -50.70 16.45
N LEU A 8 33.60 -50.07 15.56
CA LEU A 8 33.86 -48.72 15.00
C LEU A 8 33.15 -47.73 15.88
N LEU A 9 33.88 -47.03 16.74
CA LEU A 9 33.36 -45.91 17.51
C LEU A 9 33.21 -44.68 16.56
N LEU A 10 31.97 -44.34 16.19
CA LEU A 10 31.64 -43.09 15.53
C LEU A 10 31.59 -42.00 16.58
N GLN A 11 32.59 -41.13 16.58
CA GLN A 11 32.57 -39.86 17.30
C GLN A 11 31.70 -38.87 16.51
N PHE A 12 30.55 -38.50 17.08
CA PHE A 12 29.77 -37.38 16.59
C PHE A 12 30.36 -36.08 17.18
N PRO A 13 30.68 -35.09 16.35
CA PRO A 13 31.04 -33.76 16.90
C PRO A 13 29.77 -33.08 17.41
N LEU A 14 29.82 -32.64 18.65
CA LEU A 14 28.81 -31.81 19.31
C LEU A 14 28.84 -30.43 18.63
N ALA A 15 27.88 -30.19 17.72
CA ALA A 15 27.68 -28.88 17.12
C ALA A 15 27.06 -27.96 18.17
N VAL A 16 27.86 -27.07 18.72
CA VAL A 16 27.40 -25.95 19.55
C VAL A 16 26.65 -24.98 18.63
N VAL A 17 25.32 -25.02 18.68
CA VAL A 17 24.46 -24.02 18.02
C VAL A 17 24.56 -22.75 18.85
N LEU A 18 25.39 -21.82 18.44
CA LEU A 18 25.37 -20.44 18.90
C LEU A 18 24.08 -19.79 18.41
N LEU A 19 23.09 -19.70 19.30
CA LEU A 19 21.91 -18.84 19.14
C LEU A 19 22.38 -17.38 19.12
N THR A 20 22.71 -16.85 17.96
CA THR A 20 22.87 -15.43 17.77
C THR A 20 21.48 -14.79 17.88
N SER A 21 21.23 -14.17 19.03
CA SER A 21 20.10 -13.25 19.20
C SER A 21 20.27 -12.13 18.18
N SER A 22 19.55 -12.23 17.05
CA SER A 22 19.44 -11.15 16.09
C SER A 22 18.66 -10.03 16.76
N CYS A 23 19.37 -9.07 17.38
CA CYS A 23 18.79 -7.79 17.69
C CYS A 23 18.25 -7.23 16.38
N PHE A 24 16.91 -7.10 16.28
CA PHE A 24 16.27 -6.31 15.24
C PHE A 24 16.72 -4.86 15.43
N VAL A 25 17.82 -4.51 14.81
CA VAL A 25 18.18 -3.11 14.57
C VAL A 25 17.11 -2.62 13.60
N GLY A 26 16.22 -1.76 14.07
CA GLY A 26 15.23 -1.12 13.21
C GLY A 26 15.96 -0.58 11.98
N ALA A 27 15.49 -0.97 10.79
CA ALA A 27 16.12 -0.60 9.53
C ALA A 27 16.25 0.92 9.47
N GLN A 28 17.49 1.42 9.51
CA GLN A 28 17.77 2.84 9.46
C GLN A 28 17.67 3.29 8.01
N LEU A 29 16.63 4.08 7.71
CA LEU A 29 16.44 4.63 6.36
C LEU A 29 17.63 5.48 5.94
N PRO A 30 18.00 5.48 4.66
CA PRO A 30 18.98 6.41 4.13
C PRO A 30 18.61 7.88 4.41
N PRO A 31 19.58 8.78 4.57
CA PRO A 31 19.32 10.18 4.94
C PRO A 31 18.28 10.89 4.08
N ALA A 32 18.26 10.66 2.77
CA ALA A 32 17.28 11.27 1.86
C ALA A 32 15.83 10.89 2.16
N ASP A 33 15.59 9.67 2.63
CA ASP A 33 14.27 9.16 2.94
C ASP A 33 13.78 9.66 4.30
N THR A 34 14.70 9.79 5.26
CA THR A 34 14.45 10.46 6.53
C THR A 34 14.08 11.94 6.32
N VAL A 35 14.70 12.62 5.36
CA VAL A 35 14.37 14.01 4.99
C VAL A 35 12.93 14.13 4.48
N ARG A 36 12.45 13.21 3.64
CA ARG A 36 11.07 13.22 3.14
C ARG A 36 10.03 13.07 4.25
N LEU A 37 10.24 12.14 5.18
CA LEU A 37 9.36 11.96 6.34
C LEU A 37 9.38 13.20 7.24
N SER A 38 10.57 13.73 7.51
CA SER A 38 10.75 14.95 8.32
C SER A 38 10.09 16.16 7.66
N ALA A 39 10.22 16.33 6.34
CA ALA A 39 9.60 17.42 5.61
C ALA A 39 8.07 17.37 5.72
N TYR A 40 7.45 16.19 5.56
CA TYR A 40 6.02 16.05 5.76
C TYR A 40 5.62 16.34 7.22
N SER A 41 6.34 15.82 8.20
CA SER A 41 6.05 16.04 9.62
C SER A 41 6.15 17.51 10.03
N GLN A 42 7.09 18.25 9.44
CA GLN A 42 7.31 19.67 9.77
C GLN A 42 6.33 20.61 9.05
N ALA A 43 5.91 20.26 7.84
CA ALA A 43 5.04 21.09 7.00
C ALA A 43 4.02 20.23 6.23
N PRO A 44 3.09 19.55 6.91
CA PRO A 44 2.10 18.70 6.24
C PRO A 44 1.22 19.46 5.25
N ASP A 45 0.96 20.74 5.48
CA ASP A 45 0.16 21.60 4.61
C ASP A 45 0.85 21.88 3.25
N ALA A 46 2.16 21.72 3.17
CA ALA A 46 2.88 21.79 1.90
C ALA A 46 2.48 20.65 0.94
N ALA A 47 1.93 19.55 1.45
CA ALA A 47 1.39 18.45 0.64
C ALA A 47 -0.04 18.72 0.13
N GLY A 48 -0.61 19.90 0.39
CA GLY A 48 -1.92 20.32 -0.08
C GLY A 48 -3.02 20.30 0.99
N GLU A 49 -4.27 20.46 0.52
CA GLU A 49 -5.46 20.49 1.38
C GLU A 49 -5.70 19.11 2.01
N LEU A 50 -6.02 19.11 3.31
CA LEU A 50 -6.41 17.90 4.02
C LEU A 50 -7.83 17.50 3.61
N VAL A 51 -7.94 16.35 2.93
CA VAL A 51 -9.21 15.85 2.38
C VAL A 51 -9.88 14.85 3.31
N TYR A 52 -9.09 13.91 3.87
CA TYR A 52 -9.57 12.91 4.80
C TYR A 52 -8.62 12.70 5.97
N ARG A 53 -9.22 12.33 7.10
CA ARG A 53 -8.56 11.53 8.13
C ARG A 53 -9.20 10.15 8.19
N GLY A 54 -8.44 9.17 8.63
CA GLY A 54 -8.92 7.81 8.79
C GLY A 54 -8.33 7.10 9.99
N ALA A 55 -9.02 6.07 10.41
CA ALA A 55 -8.60 5.15 11.46
C ALA A 55 -8.52 3.73 10.87
N THR A 56 -7.40 3.07 11.06
CA THR A 56 -7.10 1.74 10.51
C THR A 56 -7.23 0.67 11.60
N PHE A 57 -8.06 -0.33 11.36
CA PHE A 57 -8.33 -1.45 12.24
C PHE A 57 -7.96 -2.76 11.55
N SER A 58 -7.38 -3.72 12.29
CA SER A 58 -7.14 -5.06 11.75
C SER A 58 -8.46 -5.79 11.48
N GLN A 59 -8.57 -6.48 10.35
CA GLN A 59 -9.71 -7.36 10.07
C GLN A 59 -9.64 -8.68 10.85
N ARG A 60 -8.47 -9.05 11.37
CA ARG A 60 -8.33 -10.24 12.23
C ARG A 60 -9.01 -10.06 13.59
N ASN A 61 -9.10 -8.83 14.07
CA ASN A 61 -9.77 -8.50 15.34
C ASN A 61 -10.88 -7.48 15.06
N THR A 62 -12.02 -7.96 14.61
CA THR A 62 -13.19 -7.14 14.29
C THR A 62 -13.82 -6.45 15.50
N ALA A 63 -13.55 -6.95 16.73
CA ALA A 63 -14.01 -6.35 17.97
C ALA A 63 -13.09 -5.22 18.48
N ALA A 64 -11.90 -5.01 17.87
CA ALA A 64 -10.99 -3.95 18.27
C ALA A 64 -11.61 -2.58 18.00
N GLN A 65 -11.76 -1.77 19.04
CA GLN A 65 -12.24 -0.39 18.94
C GLN A 65 -11.09 0.62 18.87
N THR A 66 -9.87 0.18 19.18
CA THR A 66 -8.68 1.03 19.12
C THR A 66 -8.02 0.89 17.76
N PRO A 67 -7.81 1.97 17.00
CA PRO A 67 -7.14 1.90 15.73
C PRO A 67 -5.66 1.58 15.91
N LEU A 68 -5.13 0.73 15.01
CA LEU A 68 -3.70 0.43 14.95
C LEU A 68 -2.91 1.61 14.38
N TYR A 69 -3.49 2.29 13.39
CA TYR A 69 -2.86 3.40 12.68
C TYR A 69 -3.85 4.53 12.46
N ARG A 70 -3.28 5.74 12.31
CA ARG A 70 -3.98 6.94 11.87
C ARG A 70 -3.55 7.28 10.46
N TYR A 71 -4.46 7.79 9.67
CA TYR A 71 -4.29 8.04 8.26
C TYR A 71 -4.72 9.45 7.91
N GLU A 72 -3.95 10.13 7.06
CA GLU A 72 -4.32 11.39 6.45
C GLU A 72 -4.16 11.31 4.93
N ARG A 73 -5.09 11.95 4.22
CA ARG A 73 -4.98 12.20 2.79
C ARG A 73 -5.00 13.69 2.53
N ARG A 74 -3.99 14.15 1.79
CA ARG A 74 -3.91 15.54 1.30
C ARG A 74 -3.86 15.55 -0.21
N VAL A 75 -4.37 16.65 -0.81
CA VAL A 75 -4.37 16.83 -2.26
C VAL A 75 -3.91 18.24 -2.59
N ALA A 76 -2.89 18.34 -3.43
CA ALA A 76 -2.40 19.59 -3.99
C ALA A 76 -2.75 19.65 -5.47
N ALA A 77 -3.39 20.74 -5.92
CA ALA A 77 -3.62 20.99 -7.35
C ALA A 77 -2.30 21.30 -8.06
N MET A 78 -2.17 20.82 -9.29
CA MET A 78 -1.07 21.12 -10.20
C MET A 78 -1.63 21.69 -11.52
N PRO A 79 -0.84 22.41 -12.33
CA PRO A 79 -1.29 22.89 -13.65
C PRO A 79 -1.80 21.78 -14.57
N THR A 80 -1.27 20.57 -14.42
CA THR A 80 -1.54 19.40 -15.28
C THR A 80 -2.20 18.26 -14.53
N GLY A 81 -2.87 18.52 -13.41
CA GLY A 81 -3.53 17.47 -12.62
C GLY A 81 -3.47 17.74 -11.13
N ALA A 82 -3.11 16.73 -10.34
CA ALA A 82 -2.97 16.86 -8.89
C ALA A 82 -1.93 15.89 -8.32
N VAL A 83 -1.50 16.16 -7.08
CA VAL A 83 -0.75 15.23 -6.26
C VAL A 83 -1.60 14.86 -5.06
N ALA A 84 -1.87 13.57 -4.86
CA ALA A 84 -2.44 13.06 -3.64
C ALA A 84 -1.35 12.45 -2.77
N THR A 85 -1.32 12.83 -1.51
CA THR A 85 -0.38 12.31 -0.51
C THR A 85 -1.15 11.60 0.60
N HIS A 86 -0.75 10.37 0.88
CA HIS A 86 -1.18 9.57 2.01
C HIS A 86 -0.09 9.55 3.07
N ALA A 87 -0.45 9.83 4.30
CA ALA A 87 0.43 9.75 5.45
C ALA A 87 -0.18 8.83 6.49
N THR A 88 0.60 7.86 6.97
CA THR A 88 0.19 6.93 8.01
C THR A 88 1.07 7.09 9.23
N ALA A 89 0.46 7.26 10.39
CA ALA A 89 1.13 7.33 11.68
C ALA A 89 0.70 6.16 12.58
N ASP A 90 1.59 5.72 13.43
CA ASP A 90 1.33 4.70 14.44
C ASP A 90 0.44 5.23 15.59
N ALA A 91 0.15 4.38 16.56
CA ALA A 91 -0.68 4.74 17.73
C ALA A 91 -0.06 5.85 18.60
N LYS A 92 1.27 6.07 18.52
CA LYS A 92 1.99 7.13 19.22
C LYS A 92 2.00 8.44 18.42
N GLY A 93 1.47 8.45 17.20
CA GLY A 93 1.49 9.59 16.30
C GLY A 93 2.79 9.73 15.50
N GLN A 94 3.68 8.74 15.56
CA GLN A 94 4.91 8.73 14.77
C GLN A 94 4.56 8.39 13.32
N LEU A 95 4.98 9.25 12.39
CA LEU A 95 4.83 9.02 10.95
C LEU A 95 5.70 7.85 10.51
N ILE A 96 5.08 6.86 9.89
CA ILE A 96 5.74 5.62 9.46
C ILE A 96 5.68 5.37 7.96
N ILE A 97 4.69 5.94 7.26
CA ILE A 97 4.56 5.80 5.82
C ILE A 97 4.12 7.14 5.22
N VAL A 98 4.74 7.51 4.11
CA VAL A 98 4.26 8.57 3.21
C VAL A 98 4.28 8.04 1.78
N GLU A 99 3.15 8.13 1.11
CA GLU A 99 2.98 7.80 -0.29
C GLU A 99 2.41 9.00 -1.03
N SER A 100 2.95 9.31 -2.21
CA SER A 100 2.46 10.41 -3.05
C SER A 100 2.29 9.96 -4.49
N ALA A 101 1.15 10.26 -5.08
CA ALA A 101 0.89 10.01 -6.49
C ALA A 101 0.56 11.33 -7.21
N ALA A 102 1.35 11.66 -8.23
CA ALA A 102 1.02 12.69 -9.20
C ALA A 102 0.22 12.05 -10.35
N TYR A 103 -0.90 12.64 -10.72
CA TYR A 103 -1.78 12.14 -11.77
C TYR A 103 -2.40 13.27 -12.60
N SER A 104 -2.75 12.93 -13.84
CA SER A 104 -3.43 13.82 -14.79
C SER A 104 -4.89 14.10 -14.37
N PRO A 105 -5.61 15.05 -15.00
CA PRO A 105 -7.03 15.26 -14.77
C PRO A 105 -7.91 14.02 -15.06
N THR A 106 -7.41 13.07 -15.84
CA THR A 106 -8.07 11.79 -16.14
C THR A 106 -7.65 10.66 -15.21
N TYR A 107 -6.91 10.98 -14.14
CA TYR A 107 -6.37 10.05 -13.13
C TYR A 107 -5.32 9.06 -13.68
N GLU A 108 -4.67 9.39 -14.78
CA GLU A 108 -3.50 8.65 -15.25
C GLU A 108 -2.31 8.99 -14.36
N ILE A 109 -1.66 7.97 -13.81
CA ILE A 109 -0.50 8.15 -12.95
C ILE A 109 0.68 8.66 -13.79
N LEU A 110 1.31 9.73 -13.32
CA LEU A 110 2.53 10.30 -13.86
C LEU A 110 3.74 9.88 -13.04
N ARG A 111 3.56 9.82 -11.73
CA ARG A 111 4.61 9.48 -10.78
C ARG A 111 4.02 8.97 -9.48
N PHE A 112 4.68 7.97 -8.89
CA PHE A 112 4.41 7.50 -7.54
C PHE A 112 5.69 7.47 -6.72
N ASP A 113 5.66 8.03 -5.52
CA ASP A 113 6.76 7.99 -4.56
C ASP A 113 6.26 7.41 -3.25
N ALA A 114 7.07 6.58 -2.59
CA ALA A 114 6.75 6.04 -1.28
C ALA A 114 7.98 5.94 -0.37
N VAL A 115 7.74 6.14 0.93
CA VAL A 115 8.64 5.82 2.02
C VAL A 115 7.85 5.01 3.03
N ASN A 116 8.34 3.82 3.38
CA ASN A 116 7.75 2.94 4.39
C ASN A 116 8.84 2.49 5.38
N VAL A 117 8.82 3.08 6.58
CA VAL A 117 9.81 2.82 7.63
C VAL A 117 9.67 1.40 8.19
N GLN A 118 8.43 0.89 8.34
CA GLN A 118 8.20 -0.44 8.87
C GLN A 118 8.77 -1.54 7.97
N ALA A 119 8.59 -1.37 6.66
CA ALA A 119 9.07 -2.32 5.67
C ALA A 119 10.48 -2.02 5.17
N GLY A 120 11.12 -0.93 5.65
CA GLY A 120 12.52 -0.57 5.38
C GLY A 120 12.77 -0.17 3.92
N TYR A 121 11.78 0.37 3.20
CA TYR A 121 11.98 0.76 1.81
C TYR A 121 11.55 2.19 1.52
N SER A 122 12.14 2.74 0.46
CA SER A 122 11.69 3.93 -0.23
C SER A 122 11.93 3.81 -1.73
N GLY A 123 11.24 4.61 -2.51
CA GLY A 123 11.45 4.60 -3.95
C GLY A 123 10.46 5.42 -4.74
N SER A 124 10.56 5.25 -6.05
CA SER A 124 9.69 5.93 -7.02
C SER A 124 9.34 5.02 -8.19
N ALA A 125 8.20 5.28 -8.78
CA ALA A 125 7.83 4.80 -10.11
C ALA A 125 7.47 6.01 -10.97
N VAL A 126 8.05 6.09 -12.17
CA VAL A 126 7.77 7.15 -13.16
C VAL A 126 7.07 6.50 -14.33
N VAL A 127 5.95 7.09 -14.74
CA VAL A 127 5.11 6.58 -15.82
C VAL A 127 5.28 7.48 -17.05
N SER A 128 5.54 6.87 -18.18
CA SER A 128 5.78 7.53 -19.47
C SER A 128 4.99 6.85 -20.60
N ASN A 129 5.19 7.30 -21.83
CA ASN A 129 4.53 6.72 -23.02
C ASN A 129 3.00 6.64 -22.88
N ASN A 130 2.37 7.74 -22.42
CA ASN A 130 0.91 7.80 -22.20
C ASN A 130 0.38 6.68 -21.29
N GLY A 131 1.08 6.46 -20.18
CA GLY A 131 0.66 5.46 -19.19
C GLY A 131 1.09 4.03 -19.49
N ARG A 132 1.92 3.79 -20.52
CA ARG A 132 2.24 2.44 -21.00
C ARG A 132 3.63 1.92 -20.62
N HIS A 133 4.47 2.75 -20.02
CA HIS A 133 5.80 2.36 -19.57
C HIS A 133 6.04 2.87 -18.15
N VAL A 134 6.53 2.01 -17.26
CA VAL A 134 6.85 2.35 -15.87
C VAL A 134 8.31 2.05 -15.61
N GLU A 135 9.02 3.03 -15.08
CA GLU A 135 10.38 2.89 -14.57
C GLU A 135 10.35 2.92 -13.05
N TYR A 136 10.91 1.89 -12.41
CA TYR A 136 10.97 1.77 -10.96
C TYR A 136 12.40 2.02 -10.46
N ARG A 137 12.49 2.71 -9.33
CA ARG A 137 13.69 2.83 -8.53
C ARG A 137 13.34 2.56 -7.08
N LEU A 138 13.90 1.50 -6.52
CA LEU A 138 13.68 1.07 -5.14
C LEU A 138 14.99 1.11 -4.36
N ASN A 139 14.94 1.66 -3.16
CA ASN A 139 15.93 1.50 -2.11
C ASN A 139 15.33 0.59 -1.04
N ASP A 140 15.82 -0.62 -0.91
CA ASP A 140 15.41 -1.60 0.08
C ASP A 140 16.53 -1.81 1.08
N ASN A 141 16.39 -1.23 2.28
CA ASN A 141 17.38 -1.30 3.36
C ASN A 141 18.81 -0.91 2.89
N GLY A 142 18.92 0.16 2.08
CA GLY A 142 20.19 0.65 1.52
C GLY A 142 20.60 0.03 0.18
N LYS A 143 19.95 -1.03 -0.25
CA LYS A 143 20.20 -1.65 -1.56
C LYS A 143 19.33 -1.02 -2.64
N ILE A 144 19.95 -0.29 -3.57
CA ILE A 144 19.25 0.33 -4.69
C ILE A 144 19.11 -0.66 -5.84
N SER A 145 17.91 -0.73 -6.40
CA SER A 145 17.59 -1.53 -7.60
C SER A 145 16.60 -0.81 -8.49
N THR A 146 16.63 -1.13 -9.78
CA THR A 146 15.73 -0.58 -10.80
C THR A 146 15.10 -1.71 -11.60
N SER A 147 13.95 -1.47 -12.20
CA SER A 147 13.34 -2.29 -13.24
C SER A 147 12.37 -1.44 -14.06
N SER A 148 11.81 -2.00 -15.13
CA SER A 148 10.74 -1.38 -15.90
C SER A 148 9.72 -2.41 -16.35
N ASP A 149 8.49 -1.95 -16.57
CA ASP A 149 7.37 -2.75 -17.12
C ASP A 149 6.72 -1.98 -18.28
N ASP A 150 6.29 -2.71 -19.31
CA ASP A 150 5.35 -2.22 -20.30
C ASP A 150 3.94 -2.73 -19.97
N ILE A 151 2.96 -1.83 -19.99
CA ILE A 151 1.60 -2.11 -19.53
C ILE A 151 0.55 -1.59 -20.50
N THR A 152 -0.65 -2.16 -20.47
CA THR A 152 -1.75 -1.80 -21.37
C THR A 152 -2.94 -1.17 -20.66
N ASP A 153 -3.18 -1.54 -19.39
CA ASP A 153 -4.33 -1.07 -18.63
C ASP A 153 -3.96 0.14 -17.75
N PRO A 154 -4.93 0.97 -17.34
CA PRO A 154 -4.68 2.09 -16.43
C PRO A 154 -3.99 1.67 -15.14
N ILE A 155 -2.98 2.45 -14.72
CA ILE A 155 -2.30 2.24 -13.44
C ILE A 155 -3.07 2.94 -12.32
N VAL A 156 -3.20 2.25 -11.19
CA VAL A 156 -3.69 2.81 -9.94
C VAL A 156 -2.72 2.55 -8.79
N THR A 157 -2.73 3.45 -7.81
CA THR A 157 -1.99 3.34 -6.56
C THR A 157 -2.94 3.63 -5.39
N GLY A 158 -2.55 3.36 -4.15
CA GLY A 158 -3.36 3.75 -3.00
C GLY A 158 -3.85 5.20 -3.08
N PRO A 159 -2.97 6.21 -3.27
CA PRO A 159 -3.36 7.62 -3.37
C PRO A 159 -4.24 8.00 -4.56
N SER A 160 -4.24 7.27 -5.67
CA SER A 160 -5.04 7.61 -6.86
C SER A 160 -6.34 6.83 -6.98
N MET A 161 -6.49 5.72 -6.26
CA MET A 161 -7.57 4.75 -6.45
C MET A 161 -8.97 5.38 -6.31
N PHE A 162 -9.20 6.20 -5.29
CA PHE A 162 -10.52 6.80 -5.07
C PHE A 162 -10.90 7.73 -6.21
N GLY A 163 -9.97 8.58 -6.65
CA GLY A 163 -10.22 9.45 -7.78
C GLY A 163 -10.46 8.69 -9.07
N PHE A 164 -9.70 7.62 -9.31
CA PHE A 164 -9.93 6.74 -10.46
C PHE A 164 -11.34 6.12 -10.44
N ILE A 165 -11.77 5.55 -9.31
CA ILE A 165 -13.14 5.01 -9.18
C ILE A 165 -14.19 6.09 -9.45
N LEU A 166 -13.99 7.30 -8.92
CA LEU A 166 -14.90 8.42 -9.14
C LEU A 166 -14.96 8.85 -10.61
N SER A 167 -13.84 8.81 -11.35
CA SER A 167 -13.82 9.12 -12.79
C SER A 167 -14.56 8.06 -13.62
N GLN A 168 -14.64 6.84 -13.11
CA GLN A 168 -15.31 5.71 -13.77
C GLN A 168 -16.72 5.42 -13.19
N TRP A 169 -17.21 6.30 -12.32
CA TRP A 169 -18.42 6.08 -11.51
C TRP A 169 -19.63 5.61 -12.33
N ASP A 170 -19.98 6.35 -13.37
CA ASP A 170 -21.17 6.05 -14.17
C ASP A 170 -21.01 4.76 -14.96
N ALA A 171 -19.81 4.47 -15.47
CA ALA A 171 -19.52 3.21 -16.16
C ALA A 171 -19.62 2.01 -15.20
N LEU A 172 -19.10 2.16 -13.97
CA LEU A 172 -19.19 1.13 -12.94
C LEU A 172 -20.64 0.90 -12.49
N LEU A 173 -21.44 1.97 -12.32
CA LEU A 173 -22.87 1.86 -12.01
C LEU A 173 -23.66 1.19 -13.12
N ALA A 174 -23.25 1.38 -14.38
CA ALA A 174 -23.83 0.68 -15.54
C ALA A 174 -23.40 -0.81 -15.63
N GLY A 175 -22.70 -1.34 -14.62
CA GLY A 175 -22.28 -2.74 -14.55
C GLY A 175 -21.01 -3.07 -15.33
N LYS A 176 -20.26 -2.08 -15.81
CA LYS A 176 -18.98 -2.34 -16.47
C LYS A 176 -17.94 -2.81 -15.46
N THR A 177 -17.10 -3.75 -15.87
CA THR A 177 -15.87 -4.13 -15.20
C THR A 177 -14.71 -3.35 -15.83
N ILE A 178 -13.92 -2.65 -15.02
CA ILE A 178 -12.81 -1.83 -15.48
C ILE A 178 -11.50 -2.51 -15.06
N PRO A 179 -10.68 -3.02 -16.00
CA PRO A 179 -9.37 -3.56 -15.70
C PRO A 179 -8.41 -2.43 -15.29
N VAL A 180 -7.56 -2.70 -14.31
CA VAL A 180 -6.52 -1.78 -13.84
C VAL A 180 -5.24 -2.53 -13.48
N ARG A 181 -4.14 -1.81 -13.44
CA ARG A 181 -2.86 -2.30 -12.93
C ARG A 181 -2.54 -1.64 -11.60
N MET A 182 -2.57 -2.39 -10.51
CA MET A 182 -2.14 -1.93 -9.18
C MET A 182 -0.62 -1.92 -9.11
N LEU A 183 -0.03 -0.74 -8.91
CA LEU A 183 1.41 -0.58 -8.78
C LEU A 183 1.86 -0.96 -7.38
N VAL A 184 2.83 -1.90 -7.29
CA VAL A 184 3.46 -2.35 -6.04
C VAL A 184 4.95 -2.02 -6.09
N LEU A 185 5.32 -0.89 -5.49
CA LEU A 185 6.68 -0.34 -5.58
C LEU A 185 7.72 -1.26 -4.96
N LYS A 186 7.41 -1.89 -3.81
CA LYS A 186 8.32 -2.83 -3.13
C LYS A 186 8.76 -3.98 -4.02
N GLU A 187 7.88 -4.43 -4.92
CA GLU A 187 8.13 -5.52 -5.85
C GLU A 187 8.59 -5.02 -7.23
N LYS A 188 8.55 -3.71 -7.46
CA LYS A 188 8.87 -3.05 -8.73
C LYS A 188 8.10 -3.66 -9.91
N THR A 189 6.79 -3.82 -9.74
CA THR A 189 5.89 -4.38 -10.75
C THR A 189 4.46 -3.87 -10.56
N THR A 190 3.60 -4.25 -11.48
CA THR A 190 2.15 -4.04 -11.38
C THR A 190 1.40 -5.36 -11.43
N TYR A 191 0.27 -5.43 -10.72
CA TYR A 191 -0.64 -6.57 -10.76
C TYR A 191 -1.99 -6.17 -11.35
N GLY A 192 -2.59 -7.09 -12.13
CA GLY A 192 -3.91 -6.89 -12.72
C GLY A 192 -5.02 -7.06 -11.70
N PHE A 193 -5.98 -6.11 -11.72
CA PHE A 193 -7.19 -6.14 -10.93
C PHE A 193 -8.38 -5.70 -11.79
N ASP A 194 -9.57 -6.13 -11.41
CA ASP A 194 -10.85 -5.74 -12.00
C ASP A 194 -11.64 -4.91 -10.97
N VAL A 195 -11.97 -3.68 -11.34
CA VAL A 195 -12.85 -2.80 -10.56
C VAL A 195 -14.28 -2.98 -11.04
N ARG A 196 -15.22 -3.24 -10.13
CA ARG A 196 -16.64 -3.41 -10.46
C ARG A 196 -17.55 -2.94 -9.32
N LEU A 197 -18.79 -2.62 -9.67
CA LEU A 197 -19.84 -2.42 -8.68
C LEU A 197 -20.06 -3.72 -7.91
N GLU A 198 -20.04 -3.66 -6.59
CA GLU A 198 -20.35 -4.78 -5.72
C GLU A 198 -21.77 -4.65 -5.15
N LYS A 199 -22.10 -3.48 -4.60
CA LYS A 199 -23.38 -3.24 -3.96
C LYS A 199 -23.74 -1.76 -3.99
N GLN A 200 -25.01 -1.48 -4.20
CA GLN A 200 -25.57 -0.13 -4.02
C GLN A 200 -26.85 -0.22 -3.16
N GLY A 201 -27.01 0.64 -2.19
CA GLY A 201 -28.17 0.71 -1.33
C GLY A 201 -27.90 1.42 -0.01
N GLN A 202 -28.94 1.80 0.71
CA GLN A 202 -28.87 2.47 2.03
C GLN A 202 -27.96 3.72 2.04
N GLY A 203 -27.98 4.49 0.95
CA GLY A 203 -27.14 5.69 0.81
C GLY A 203 -25.65 5.41 0.56
N GLN A 204 -25.25 4.17 0.34
CA GLN A 204 -23.86 3.78 0.09
C GLN A 204 -23.73 3.03 -1.23
N THR A 205 -22.55 3.18 -1.86
CA THR A 205 -22.13 2.45 -3.04
C THR A 205 -20.76 1.82 -2.78
N ALA A 206 -20.67 0.51 -2.89
CA ALA A 206 -19.44 -0.26 -2.71
C ALA A 206 -18.92 -0.79 -4.03
N PHE A 207 -17.63 -0.64 -4.26
CA PHE A 207 -16.90 -1.21 -5.39
C PHE A 207 -15.89 -2.23 -4.90
N SER A 208 -15.84 -3.39 -5.57
CA SER A 208 -14.80 -4.38 -5.34
C SER A 208 -13.67 -4.21 -6.34
N ILE A 209 -12.45 -4.47 -5.88
CA ILE A 209 -11.21 -4.46 -6.67
C ILE A 209 -10.61 -5.85 -6.49
N THR A 210 -10.82 -6.72 -7.48
CA THR A 210 -10.51 -8.15 -7.38
C THR A 210 -9.29 -8.47 -8.25
N PRO A 211 -8.26 -9.19 -7.74
CA PRO A 211 -7.14 -9.61 -8.58
C PRO A 211 -7.62 -10.40 -9.80
N SER A 212 -7.11 -10.07 -10.98
CA SER A 212 -7.45 -10.77 -12.23
C SER A 212 -6.82 -12.17 -12.28
N SER A 213 -5.62 -12.34 -11.69
CA SER A 213 -4.91 -13.61 -11.63
C SER A 213 -5.43 -14.51 -10.51
N PHE A 214 -5.67 -15.78 -10.80
CA PHE A 214 -6.04 -16.79 -9.81
C PHE A 214 -4.96 -16.95 -8.71
N ILE A 215 -3.67 -16.91 -9.07
CA ILE A 215 -2.56 -17.04 -8.13
C ILE A 215 -2.56 -15.89 -7.12
N ILE A 216 -2.79 -14.66 -7.59
CA ILE A 216 -2.84 -13.48 -6.72
C ILE A 216 -4.08 -13.52 -5.82
N ARG A 217 -5.22 -14.01 -6.30
CA ARG A 217 -6.44 -14.20 -5.49
C ARG A 217 -6.26 -15.16 -4.31
N MET A 218 -5.34 -16.10 -4.38
CA MET A 218 -5.01 -16.98 -3.25
C MET A 218 -4.22 -16.25 -2.16
N ALA A 219 -3.49 -15.18 -2.51
CA ALA A 219 -2.63 -14.44 -1.59
C ALA A 219 -3.29 -13.15 -1.07
N ILE A 220 -4.17 -12.53 -1.86
CA ILE A 220 -4.80 -11.24 -1.56
C ILE A 220 -6.30 -11.34 -1.73
N ALA A 221 -7.05 -11.12 -0.65
CA ALA A 221 -8.50 -11.01 -0.72
C ALA A 221 -8.93 -9.81 -1.57
N PRO A 222 -10.13 -9.81 -2.17
CA PRO A 222 -10.67 -8.64 -2.85
C PRO A 222 -10.63 -7.41 -1.95
N LEU A 223 -10.19 -6.27 -2.50
CA LEU A 223 -10.26 -4.98 -1.84
C LEU A 223 -11.66 -4.41 -2.07
N ARG A 224 -12.14 -3.62 -1.11
CA ARG A 224 -13.44 -2.94 -1.20
C ARG A 224 -13.29 -1.48 -0.84
N VAL A 225 -13.93 -0.61 -1.62
CA VAL A 225 -14.10 0.82 -1.30
C VAL A 225 -15.57 1.13 -1.24
N THR A 226 -16.02 1.71 -0.13
CA THR A 226 -17.41 2.15 0.05
C THR A 226 -17.46 3.68 0.08
N PHE A 227 -18.38 4.23 -0.70
CA PHE A 227 -18.65 5.65 -0.78
C PHE A 227 -20.04 5.98 -0.24
N ASP A 228 -20.21 7.17 0.34
CA ASP A 228 -21.50 7.81 0.42
C ASP A 228 -21.99 8.14 -0.98
N THR A 229 -23.16 7.67 -1.35
CA THR A 229 -23.66 7.78 -2.73
C THR A 229 -23.97 9.22 -3.12
N ALA A 230 -24.51 10.03 -2.18
CA ALA A 230 -24.95 11.39 -2.45
C ALA A 230 -23.76 12.34 -2.67
N ASN A 231 -22.75 12.22 -1.81
CA ASN A 231 -21.60 13.12 -1.80
C ASN A 231 -20.41 12.56 -2.57
N LYS A 232 -20.44 11.27 -2.96
CA LYS A 232 -19.32 10.54 -3.56
C LYS A 232 -18.05 10.60 -2.72
N THR A 233 -18.18 10.67 -1.38
CA THR A 233 -17.05 10.66 -0.44
C THR A 233 -16.77 9.26 0.04
N ALA A 234 -15.50 8.84 0.06
CA ALA A 234 -15.14 7.54 0.59
C ALA A 234 -15.40 7.50 2.10
N VAL A 235 -16.11 6.48 2.57
CA VAL A 235 -16.43 6.27 3.98
C VAL A 235 -15.68 5.09 4.56
N ARG A 236 -15.30 4.12 3.74
CA ARG A 236 -14.59 2.92 4.19
C ARG A 236 -13.75 2.30 3.06
N TYR A 237 -12.61 1.75 3.47
CA TYR A 237 -11.80 0.83 2.68
C TYR A 237 -11.61 -0.48 3.46
N GLU A 238 -11.66 -1.60 2.78
CA GLU A 238 -11.40 -2.93 3.35
C GLU A 238 -10.43 -3.68 2.45
N GLY A 239 -9.36 -4.24 3.02
CA GLY A 239 -8.35 -5.02 2.32
C GLY A 239 -6.93 -4.74 2.74
N ARG A 240 -5.96 -5.16 1.94
CA ARG A 240 -4.53 -5.00 2.19
C ARG A 240 -4.14 -3.53 2.22
N VAL A 241 -3.36 -3.13 3.22
CA VAL A 241 -2.82 -1.78 3.41
C VAL A 241 -1.30 -1.80 3.56
N PRO A 242 -0.60 -0.67 3.27
CA PRO A 242 0.86 -0.61 3.37
C PRO A 242 1.46 -0.85 4.77
N PRO A 243 0.85 -0.41 5.90
CA PRO A 243 1.37 -0.73 7.23
C PRO A 243 1.19 -2.21 7.56
N MET A 244 2.07 -2.70 8.43
CA MET A 244 2.09 -4.09 8.91
C MET A 244 1.48 -4.19 10.31
N GLU A 245 0.95 -5.36 10.67
CA GLU A 245 0.60 -5.68 12.04
C GLU A 245 1.60 -6.67 12.65
N MET A 246 1.74 -6.63 13.98
CA MET A 246 2.56 -7.60 14.71
C MET A 246 1.71 -8.80 15.11
N VAL A 247 2.05 -9.98 14.59
CA VAL A 247 1.41 -11.25 14.96
C VAL A 247 2.49 -12.16 15.52
N ASP A 248 2.33 -12.58 16.77
CA ASP A 248 3.30 -13.44 17.49
C ASP A 248 4.74 -12.86 17.43
N GLY A 249 4.86 -11.54 17.58
CA GLY A 249 6.14 -10.83 17.57
C GLY A 249 6.78 -10.67 16.18
N LYS A 250 6.08 -11.02 15.09
CA LYS A 250 6.56 -10.89 13.72
C LYS A 250 5.74 -9.88 12.92
N PRO A 251 6.38 -9.02 12.11
CA PRO A 251 5.66 -8.14 11.19
C PRO A 251 4.97 -8.99 10.12
N THR A 252 3.69 -8.76 9.93
CA THR A 252 2.82 -9.48 9.00
C THR A 252 2.02 -8.48 8.19
N ASP A 253 1.71 -8.81 6.96
CA ASP A 253 0.82 -8.02 6.12
C ASP A 253 -0.52 -7.78 6.80
N LEU A 254 -0.98 -6.54 6.75
CA LEU A 254 -2.21 -6.11 7.38
C LEU A 254 -3.36 -6.05 6.36
N ASP A 255 -4.34 -6.92 6.54
CA ASP A 255 -5.66 -6.73 5.95
C ASP A 255 -6.51 -5.91 6.93
N ALA A 256 -6.91 -4.72 6.50
CA ALA A 256 -7.50 -3.71 7.37
C ALA A 256 -8.88 -3.26 6.93
N ARG A 257 -9.62 -2.76 7.90
CA ARG A 257 -10.74 -1.85 7.72
C ARG A 257 -10.27 -0.45 8.05
N VAL A 258 -10.33 0.46 7.07
CA VAL A 258 -10.04 1.89 7.27
C VAL A 258 -11.35 2.64 7.22
N GLU A 259 -11.66 3.38 8.27
CA GLU A 259 -12.83 4.26 8.35
C GLU A 259 -12.38 5.69 8.14
N TYR A 260 -13.03 6.40 7.20
CA TYR A 260 -12.66 7.76 6.83
C TYR A 260 -13.63 8.77 7.43
N PHE A 261 -13.04 9.87 7.87
CA PHE A 261 -13.76 11.07 8.31
C PHE A 261 -13.46 12.15 7.28
N SER A 262 -14.46 12.57 6.52
CA SER A 262 -14.30 13.65 5.55
C SER A 262 -14.13 14.97 6.28
N ILE A 263 -13.11 15.74 5.89
CA ILE A 263 -12.89 17.09 6.42
C ILE A 263 -13.34 18.12 5.38
N THR A 264 -13.09 17.83 4.10
CA THR A 264 -13.53 18.68 2.99
C THR A 264 -14.24 17.81 1.95
N PRO A 265 -15.52 18.08 1.63
CA PRO A 265 -16.27 17.31 0.63
C PRO A 265 -15.87 17.71 -0.80
N ARG A 266 -14.61 17.70 -1.17
CA ARG A 266 -14.16 18.05 -2.52
C ARG A 266 -13.20 17.01 -3.08
N TYR A 267 -13.78 16.06 -3.84
CA TYR A 267 -13.14 15.53 -5.04
C TYR A 267 -13.69 16.35 -6.21
N ARG A 268 -12.98 17.32 -6.65
CA ARG A 268 -13.20 17.97 -7.95
C ARG A 268 -11.85 18.23 -8.57
#